data_609c7aadd7fece8bfa2e474601a95d3a
#
_entry.id   609c7aadd7fece8bfa2e474601a95d3a
#
_cell.length_a   1.000
_cell.length_b   1.000
_cell.length_c   1.000
_cell.angle_alpha   90.00
_cell.angle_beta   90.00
_cell.angle_gamma   90.00
#
_symmetry.space_group_name_H-M   'P 1'
#
loop_
_entity.id
_entity.type
_entity.pdbx_description
1 polymer ?
#
loop_
_entity_poly.entity_id
_entity_poly.type
_entity_poly.pdbx_seq_one_letter_code
_entity_poly.pdbx_strand_id
1 'polypeptide(L)' 'MATKYGGGARLKKARMAVGLSQARLASALGISAPYISLIETERQPIS' A
#
# COMPACT_ATOMS: atom_id res chain seq x y z
N MET A 1 1.93 -18.66 -2.23
CA MET A 1 2.85 -18.14 -1.47
C MET A 1 3.10 -16.68 -1.62
N ALA A 2 3.01 -15.99 -0.60
CA ALA A 2 3.23 -14.58 -0.63
C ALA A 2 4.72 -14.29 -0.64
N THR A 3 5.13 -13.25 -1.32
CA THR A 3 6.48 -12.80 -1.25
C THR A 3 6.47 -11.45 -0.61
N LYS A 4 7.57 -11.09 -0.03
CA LYS A 4 7.66 -9.79 0.61
C LYS A 4 7.57 -8.65 -0.41
N TYR A 5 7.90 -8.90 -1.66
CA TYR A 5 7.85 -7.84 -2.65
C TYR A 5 6.53 -7.78 -3.39
N GLY A 6 5.72 -8.80 -3.26
CA GLY A 6 4.39 -8.78 -3.85
C GLY A 6 3.39 -7.96 -3.07
N GLY A 7 3.73 -7.60 -1.82
CA GLY A 7 2.80 -6.94 -0.94
C GLY A 7 2.40 -5.55 -1.41
N GLY A 8 3.33 -4.83 -2.05
CA GLY A 8 3.02 -3.49 -2.53
C GLY A 8 1.98 -3.49 -3.64
N ALA A 9 2.13 -4.38 -4.58
CA ALA A 9 1.18 -4.50 -5.68
C ALA A 9 -0.19 -4.94 -5.16
N ARG A 10 -0.21 -5.84 -4.19
CA ARG A 10 -1.47 -6.29 -3.60
C ARG A 10 -2.17 -5.16 -2.87
N LEU A 11 -1.40 -4.38 -2.13
CA LEU A 11 -1.96 -3.25 -1.41
C LEU A 11 -2.58 -2.26 -2.37
N LYS A 12 -1.88 -1.93 -3.44
CA LYS A 12 -2.38 -1.00 -4.42
C LYS A 12 -3.66 -1.53 -5.07
N LYS A 13 -3.67 -2.81 -5.43
CA LYS A 13 -4.82 -3.41 -6.06
C LYS A 13 -6.02 -3.41 -5.13
N ALA A 14 -5.82 -3.78 -3.87
CA ALA A 14 -6.90 -3.79 -2.89
C ALA A 14 -7.43 -2.37 -2.66
N ARG A 15 -6.52 -1.39 -2.57
CA ARG A 15 -6.92 -0.01 -2.38
C ARG A 15 -7.78 0.49 -3.53
N MET A 16 -7.35 0.20 -4.76
CA MET A 16 -8.07 0.66 -5.93
C MET A 16 -9.41 -0.05 -6.07
N ALA A 17 -9.47 -1.31 -5.64
CA ALA A 17 -10.71 -2.06 -5.70
C ALA A 17 -11.81 -1.45 -4.85
N VAL A 18 -11.46 -0.79 -3.76
CA VAL A 18 -12.44 -0.13 -2.91
C VAL A 18 -12.51 1.38 -3.16
N GLY A 19 -11.78 1.87 -4.17
CA GLY A 19 -11.87 3.26 -4.58
C GLY A 19 -11.22 4.25 -3.64
N LEU A 20 -10.20 3.83 -2.90
CA LEU A 20 -9.51 4.72 -1.98
C LEU A 20 -8.30 5.37 -2.62
N SER A 21 -8.06 6.64 -2.27
CA SER A 21 -6.81 7.29 -2.62
C SER A 21 -5.72 6.86 -1.63
N GLN A 22 -4.47 7.10 -2.00
CA GLN A 22 -3.38 6.81 -1.08
C GLN A 22 -3.53 7.59 0.23
N ALA A 23 -3.96 8.84 0.13
CA ALA A 23 -4.13 9.66 1.32
C ALA A 23 -5.23 9.12 2.23
N ARG A 24 -6.31 8.65 1.62
CA ARG A 24 -7.41 8.10 2.41
C ARG A 24 -7.00 6.81 3.09
N LEU A 25 -6.29 5.95 2.37
CA LEU A 25 -5.82 4.71 2.97
C LEU A 25 -4.83 4.99 4.10
N ALA A 26 -3.91 5.92 3.88
CA ALA A 26 -2.93 6.27 4.89
C ALA A 26 -3.60 6.78 6.15
N SER A 27 -4.63 7.62 5.99
CA SER A 27 -5.37 8.13 7.12
C SER A 27 -6.04 7.00 7.89
N ALA A 28 -6.64 6.07 7.19
CA ALA A 28 -7.32 4.94 7.83
C ALA A 28 -6.35 4.05 8.60
N LEU A 29 -5.12 3.93 8.11
CA LEU A 29 -4.12 3.08 8.75
C LEU A 29 -3.27 3.83 9.77
N GLY A 30 -3.41 5.14 9.86
CA GLY A 30 -2.62 5.94 10.79
C GLY A 30 -1.17 6.12 10.36
N ILE A 31 -0.92 6.11 9.05
CA ILE A 31 0.43 6.30 8.50
C ILE A 31 0.37 7.40 7.45
N SER A 32 1.51 7.74 6.87
CA SER A 32 1.57 8.83 5.91
C SER A 32 1.32 8.33 4.49
N ALA A 33 0.79 9.21 3.64
CA ALA A 33 0.60 8.90 2.23
C ALA A 33 1.92 8.59 1.52
N PRO A 34 3.01 9.34 1.76
CA PRO A 34 4.30 8.98 1.17
C PRO A 34 4.76 7.58 1.53
N TYR A 35 4.45 7.12 2.75
CA TYR A 35 4.81 5.77 3.13
C TYR A 35 4.02 4.74 2.32
N ILE A 36 2.73 5.00 2.10
CA ILE A 36 1.92 4.15 1.23
C ILE A 36 2.53 4.08 -0.15
N SER A 37 2.97 5.22 -0.67
CA SER A 37 3.57 5.26 -1.99
C SER A 37 4.84 4.41 -2.06
N LEU A 38 5.66 4.47 -1.03
CA LEU A 38 6.87 3.64 -0.96
C LEU A 38 6.53 2.16 -0.98
N ILE A 39 5.52 1.77 -0.20
CA ILE A 39 5.11 0.38 -0.15
C ILE A 39 4.57 -0.07 -1.51
N GLU A 40 3.75 0.77 -2.12
CA GLU A 40 3.10 0.40 -3.38
C GLU A 40 4.07 0.34 -4.54
N THR A 41 5.20 1.02 -4.46
CA THR A 41 6.24 0.90 -5.47
C THR A 41 7.21 -0.22 -5.16
N GLU A 42 6.96 -0.94 -4.07
CA GLU A 42 7.77 -2.08 -3.64
C GLU A 42 9.19 -1.70 -3.25
N ARG A 43 9.38 -0.46 -2.87
CA ARG A 43 10.66 -0.03 -2.35
C ARG A 43 10.83 -0.40 -0.91
N GLN A 44 9.70 -0.62 -0.22
CA GLN A 44 9.68 -1.02 1.17
C GLN A 44 8.91 -2.32 1.25
N PRO A 45 9.52 -3.42 1.69
CA PRO A 45 8.76 -4.65 1.84
C PRO A 45 7.75 -4.51 2.97
N ILE A 46 6.61 -5.13 2.77
CA ILE A 46 5.61 -5.21 3.82
C ILE A 46 5.95 -6.41 4.67
N SER A 47 6.18 -6.21 5.92
CA SER A 47 6.54 -7.33 6.79
C SER A 47 5.38 -7.77 7.63
#